data_8fea9c3249af30864a31ea995c0cc34e
#
_entry.id   8fea9c3249af30864a31ea995c0cc34e
#
_cell.length_a   1.000
_cell.length_b   1.000
_cell.length_c   1.000
_cell.angle_alpha   90.00
_cell.angle_beta   90.00
_cell.angle_gamma   90.00
#
_symmetry.space_group_name_H-M   'P 1'
#
loop_
_entity.id
_entity.type
_entity.pdbx_description
1 polymer ?
#
loop_
_entity_poly.entity_id
_entity_poly.type
_entity_poly.pdbx_seq_one_letter_code
_entity_poly.pdbx_strand_id
1 'polypeptide(L)'
;MSDSAVNTETSNRPVNSAGGLKTPHNQGTFATPIFGRLLTAMVTPFAADGSVDEAQTVKLAEYLVDNGHDGLVVCGTTGEYSTMTDDENERVFQIVKDAVGHRAKIVAGVGSNDTAHTIELARRADKVGVDGLLVVTPYYNKPTQAGVFAHYQAVAKTSDTPIMVYDIPGRSAIPIEPDTYRRMAEIDSIVAVKDAKADFGAASEVMATTDLQYYSGDDGLTLPWMSVGAVGLVSVTAHVAPQLFRELIDAVVAQDLVTAQRVHLLLTPIVRATMSRAPGCVSAKQILS
;
A
#
# COMPACT_ATOMS: atom_id res chain seq x y z
N MET A 1 -55.90 47.51 -10.05
CA MET A 1 -54.75 48.06 -10.73
C MET A 1 -53.59 47.98 -9.75
N SER A 2 -52.97 46.88 -9.61
CA SER A 2 -51.81 46.70 -8.77
C SER A 2 -50.84 45.73 -9.44
N ASP A 3 -49.75 46.29 -9.92
CA ASP A 3 -48.59 45.56 -10.41
C ASP A 3 -47.93 44.80 -9.26
N SER A 4 -47.84 43.50 -9.40
CA SER A 4 -47.02 42.66 -8.54
C SER A 4 -45.73 42.32 -9.25
N ALA A 5 -44.65 43.01 -8.88
CA ALA A 5 -43.29 42.69 -9.32
C ALA A 5 -42.82 41.37 -8.70
N VAL A 6 -42.47 40.41 -9.54
CA VAL A 6 -41.81 39.15 -9.16
C VAL A 6 -40.33 39.45 -8.97
N ASN A 7 -39.87 39.35 -7.73
CA ASN A 7 -38.47 39.49 -7.35
C ASN A 7 -37.78 38.17 -7.57
N THR A 8 -37.01 38.02 -8.64
CA THR A 8 -36.09 36.87 -8.87
C THR A 8 -34.74 37.18 -8.23
N GLU A 9 -34.57 36.82 -6.99
CA GLU A 9 -33.24 36.75 -6.38
C GLU A 9 -32.43 35.62 -7.02
N THR A 10 -31.55 35.96 -7.94
CA THR A 10 -30.49 35.07 -8.40
C THR A 10 -29.43 34.94 -7.32
N SER A 11 -29.42 33.80 -6.63
CA SER A 11 -28.38 33.39 -5.71
C SER A 11 -27.04 33.25 -6.44
N ASN A 12 -26.23 34.32 -6.40
CA ASN A 12 -24.83 34.29 -6.80
C ASN A 12 -24.00 33.57 -5.71
N ARG A 13 -23.96 32.25 -5.75
CA ARG A 13 -22.87 31.52 -5.08
C ARG A 13 -21.64 31.62 -5.96
N PRO A 14 -20.48 32.11 -5.44
CA PRO A 14 -19.26 32.06 -6.21
C PRO A 14 -18.88 30.57 -6.40
N VAL A 15 -18.80 30.15 -7.65
CA VAL A 15 -18.19 28.89 -8.05
C VAL A 15 -16.71 29.04 -7.76
N ASN A 16 -16.22 28.50 -6.65
CA ASN A 16 -14.80 28.39 -6.34
C ASN A 16 -14.22 27.30 -7.24
N SER A 17 -13.97 27.63 -8.49
CA SER A 17 -13.25 26.83 -9.47
C SER A 17 -11.76 27.20 -9.45
N ALA A 18 -11.07 26.85 -8.39
CA ALA A 18 -9.64 26.63 -8.38
C ALA A 18 -9.40 25.71 -7.18
N GLY A 19 -9.22 24.42 -7.44
CA GLY A 19 -8.60 23.53 -6.48
C GLY A 19 -7.25 24.15 -6.14
N GLY A 20 -7.19 24.89 -5.02
CA GLY A 20 -5.96 25.48 -4.55
C GLY A 20 -4.97 24.34 -4.37
N LEU A 21 -3.80 24.43 -5.02
CA LEU A 21 -2.67 23.56 -4.73
C LEU A 21 -2.52 23.57 -3.21
N LYS A 22 -2.75 22.42 -2.57
CA LYS A 22 -2.37 22.26 -1.18
C LYS A 22 -0.88 22.51 -1.13
N THR A 23 -0.42 23.40 -0.26
CA THR A 23 1.02 23.48 0.01
C THR A 23 1.47 22.08 0.35
N PRO A 24 2.47 21.52 -0.36
CA PRO A 24 2.94 20.18 -0.07
C PRO A 24 3.17 20.08 1.44
N HIS A 25 2.71 19.00 2.09
CA HIS A 25 2.93 18.76 3.51
C HIS A 25 4.41 18.76 3.91
N ASN A 26 5.29 19.03 2.95
CA ASN A 26 6.71 18.94 3.02
C ASN A 26 7.37 20.32 3.03
N GLN A 27 7.18 21.10 4.09
CA GLN A 27 8.07 22.23 4.38
C GLN A 27 9.43 21.72 4.88
N GLY A 28 10.12 20.89 4.05
CA GLY A 28 11.47 20.39 4.32
C GLY A 28 11.55 19.17 5.26
N THR A 29 10.43 18.57 5.66
CA THR A 29 10.40 17.33 6.46
C THR A 29 9.49 16.29 5.79
N PHE A 30 9.96 15.04 5.75
CA PHE A 30 9.09 13.96 5.28
C PHE A 30 7.90 13.77 6.21
N ALA A 31 6.71 13.62 5.66
CA ALA A 31 5.50 13.31 6.43
C ALA A 31 5.72 12.07 7.32
N THR A 32 5.13 12.07 8.52
CA THR A 32 5.12 10.89 9.38
C THR A 32 4.25 9.81 8.73
N PRO A 33 4.81 8.65 8.38
CA PRO A 33 4.07 7.61 7.68
C PRO A 33 3.11 6.88 8.61
N ILE A 34 1.88 6.62 8.12
CA ILE A 34 0.83 5.95 8.89
C ILE A 34 1.24 4.51 9.25
N PHE A 35 1.90 3.81 8.32
CA PHE A 35 2.29 2.41 8.49
C PHE A 35 3.80 2.20 8.72
N GLY A 36 4.56 3.27 8.94
CA GLY A 36 6.03 3.23 8.93
C GLY A 36 6.60 3.39 7.52
N ARG A 37 7.92 3.42 7.37
CA ARG A 37 8.61 3.70 6.10
C ARG A 37 9.05 2.44 5.35
N LEU A 38 9.53 1.43 6.09
CA LEU A 38 9.94 0.15 5.53
C LEU A 38 8.93 -0.92 5.93
N LEU A 39 8.08 -1.29 4.97
CA LEU A 39 7.19 -2.45 5.08
C LEU A 39 7.71 -3.57 4.19
N THR A 40 7.44 -4.82 4.56
CA THR A 40 7.69 -5.96 3.68
C THR A 40 6.39 -6.68 3.35
N ALA A 41 6.16 -6.91 2.05
CA ALA A 41 5.14 -7.84 1.57
C ALA A 41 5.63 -9.27 1.88
N MET A 42 5.33 -9.72 3.09
CA MET A 42 5.86 -10.94 3.69
C MET A 42 5.40 -12.18 2.91
N VAL A 43 6.33 -13.11 2.64
CA VAL A 43 5.98 -14.44 2.14
C VAL A 43 5.29 -15.25 3.23
N THR A 44 4.41 -16.18 2.86
CA THR A 44 3.80 -17.15 3.79
C THR A 44 4.59 -18.46 3.72
N PRO A 45 5.27 -18.90 4.79
CA PRO A 45 5.87 -20.21 4.87
C PRO A 45 4.83 -21.32 4.82
N PHE A 46 5.08 -22.36 4.04
CA PHE A 46 4.23 -23.55 3.97
C PHE A 46 5.04 -24.80 4.39
N ALA A 47 4.37 -25.71 5.06
CA ALA A 47 4.89 -27.04 5.36
C ALA A 47 4.91 -27.94 4.11
N ALA A 48 5.53 -29.11 4.21
CA ALA A 48 5.67 -30.04 3.08
C ALA A 48 4.34 -30.59 2.56
N ASP A 49 3.30 -30.57 3.38
CA ASP A 49 1.93 -30.97 3.00
C ASP A 49 1.11 -29.83 2.37
N GLY A 50 1.68 -28.62 2.29
CA GLY A 50 1.04 -27.43 1.72
C GLY A 50 0.26 -26.58 2.72
N SER A 51 0.15 -26.98 3.98
CA SER A 51 -0.46 -26.17 5.04
C SER A 51 0.46 -25.01 5.43
N VAL A 52 -0.11 -23.94 6.03
CA VAL A 52 0.67 -22.81 6.57
C VAL A 52 1.57 -23.32 7.70
N ASP A 53 2.88 -23.07 7.60
CA ASP A 53 3.83 -23.32 8.70
C ASP A 53 3.78 -22.15 9.68
N GLU A 54 2.94 -22.28 10.71
CA GLU A 54 2.74 -21.24 11.72
C GLU A 54 4.03 -20.88 12.46
N ALA A 55 4.86 -21.87 12.79
CA ALA A 55 6.09 -21.65 13.53
C ALA A 55 7.12 -20.87 12.70
N GLN A 56 7.26 -21.19 11.41
CA GLN A 56 8.14 -20.43 10.54
C GLN A 56 7.55 -19.04 10.19
N THR A 57 6.23 -18.91 10.16
CA THR A 57 5.55 -17.62 9.98
C THR A 57 5.89 -16.67 11.13
N VAL A 58 5.83 -17.12 12.38
CA VAL A 58 6.25 -16.34 13.57
C VAL A 58 7.73 -15.94 13.46
N LYS A 59 8.61 -16.91 13.22
CA LYS A 59 10.06 -16.64 13.12
C LYS A 59 10.40 -15.64 12.03
N LEU A 60 9.73 -15.73 10.87
CA LEU A 60 9.95 -14.79 9.77
C LEU A 60 9.48 -13.39 10.15
N ALA A 61 8.29 -13.26 10.77
CA ALA A 61 7.77 -11.98 11.23
C ALA A 61 8.71 -11.32 12.24
N GLU A 62 9.19 -12.08 13.25
CA GLU A 62 10.16 -11.61 14.23
C GLU A 62 11.48 -11.20 13.56
N TYR A 63 12.02 -12.04 12.67
CA TYR A 63 13.24 -11.73 11.91
C TYR A 63 13.11 -10.39 11.16
N LEU A 64 12.01 -10.16 10.45
CA LEU A 64 11.81 -8.94 9.70
C LEU A 64 11.77 -7.71 10.62
N VAL A 65 11.02 -7.78 11.71
CA VAL A 65 10.91 -6.68 12.67
C VAL A 65 12.24 -6.42 13.39
N ASP A 66 12.97 -7.48 13.78
CA ASP A 66 14.30 -7.36 14.38
C ASP A 66 15.33 -6.73 13.46
N ASN A 67 15.09 -6.83 12.14
CA ASN A 67 15.94 -6.23 11.12
C ASN A 67 15.41 -4.88 10.58
N GLY A 68 14.59 -4.18 11.38
CA GLY A 68 14.27 -2.76 11.16
C GLY A 68 13.05 -2.49 10.30
N HIS A 69 12.14 -3.48 10.16
CA HIS A 69 10.86 -3.22 9.50
C HIS A 69 9.90 -2.51 10.44
N ASP A 70 9.27 -1.44 9.95
CA ASP A 70 8.24 -0.70 10.67
C ASP A 70 6.87 -1.37 10.56
N GLY A 71 6.68 -2.20 9.53
CA GLY A 71 5.44 -2.91 9.30
C GLY A 71 5.57 -4.12 8.38
N LEU A 72 4.57 -4.98 8.41
CA LEU A 72 4.47 -6.17 7.56
C LEU A 72 3.13 -6.14 6.81
N VAL A 73 3.19 -6.37 5.50
CA VAL A 73 2.01 -6.62 4.68
C VAL A 73 1.84 -8.12 4.55
N VAL A 74 0.87 -8.69 5.23
CA VAL A 74 0.62 -10.13 5.25
C VAL A 74 -0.49 -10.52 4.28
N CYS A 75 -0.42 -11.71 3.71
CA CYS A 75 -1.40 -12.21 2.75
C CYS A 75 -1.65 -11.24 1.57
N GLY A 76 -0.61 -10.51 1.13
CA GLY A 76 -0.62 -9.85 -0.17
C GLY A 76 -0.29 -10.83 -1.31
N THR A 77 -0.04 -10.32 -2.51
CA THR A 77 0.40 -11.13 -3.67
C THR A 77 1.62 -12.00 -3.34
N THR A 78 2.60 -11.41 -2.64
CA THR A 78 3.84 -12.09 -2.23
C THR A 78 3.58 -13.15 -1.15
N GLY A 79 2.56 -12.96 -0.33
CA GLY A 79 2.09 -13.94 0.67
C GLY A 79 1.24 -15.04 0.11
N GLU A 80 1.01 -15.09 -1.22
CA GLU A 80 0.29 -16.15 -1.93
C GLU A 80 -1.18 -16.31 -1.48
N TYR A 81 -1.80 -15.20 -1.01
CA TYR A 81 -3.15 -15.20 -0.43
C TYR A 81 -4.22 -15.86 -1.30
N SER A 82 -4.08 -15.74 -2.63
CA SER A 82 -5.07 -16.24 -3.58
C SER A 82 -5.09 -17.78 -3.72
N THR A 83 -4.12 -18.47 -3.13
CA THR A 83 -4.01 -19.94 -3.11
C THR A 83 -4.33 -20.51 -1.74
N MET A 84 -4.62 -19.66 -0.75
CA MET A 84 -5.03 -20.02 0.60
C MET A 84 -6.54 -19.87 0.76
N THR A 85 -7.11 -20.59 1.70
CA THR A 85 -8.49 -20.39 2.13
C THR A 85 -8.63 -19.11 2.97
N ASP A 86 -9.85 -18.61 3.13
CA ASP A 86 -10.11 -17.43 3.97
C ASP A 86 -9.71 -17.68 5.44
N ASP A 87 -9.91 -18.91 5.93
CA ASP A 87 -9.53 -19.28 7.29
C ASP A 87 -8.01 -19.30 7.49
N GLU A 88 -7.25 -19.76 6.48
CA GLU A 88 -5.79 -19.69 6.48
C GLU A 88 -5.29 -18.24 6.43
N ASN A 89 -5.91 -17.39 5.60
CA ASN A 89 -5.59 -15.97 5.55
C ASN A 89 -5.83 -15.29 6.92
N GLU A 90 -7.01 -15.49 7.52
CA GLU A 90 -7.34 -14.96 8.85
C GLU A 90 -6.37 -15.49 9.91
N ARG A 91 -6.00 -16.78 9.84
CA ARG A 91 -5.04 -17.37 10.75
C ARG A 91 -3.65 -16.74 10.64
N VAL A 92 -3.18 -16.43 9.43
CA VAL A 92 -1.90 -15.71 9.22
C VAL A 92 -1.98 -14.29 9.79
N PHE A 93 -3.10 -13.57 9.61
CA PHE A 93 -3.27 -12.25 10.23
C PHE A 93 -3.11 -12.34 11.74
N GLN A 94 -3.80 -13.31 12.38
CA GLN A 94 -3.75 -13.50 13.83
C GLN A 94 -2.35 -13.85 14.33
N ILE A 95 -1.68 -14.83 13.70
CA ILE A 95 -0.34 -15.27 14.09
C ILE A 95 0.66 -14.11 14.04
N VAL A 96 0.68 -13.36 12.96
CA VAL A 96 1.63 -12.26 12.81
C VAL A 96 1.28 -11.09 13.75
N LYS A 97 -0.03 -10.79 13.92
CA LYS A 97 -0.46 -9.76 14.87
C LYS A 97 -0.08 -10.10 16.31
N ASP A 98 -0.25 -11.35 16.73
CA ASP A 98 0.14 -11.81 18.07
C ASP A 98 1.65 -11.75 18.28
N ALA A 99 2.42 -12.19 17.28
CA ALA A 99 3.88 -12.24 17.38
C ALA A 99 4.54 -10.87 17.45
N VAL A 100 4.17 -9.94 16.55
CA VAL A 100 4.91 -8.68 16.37
C VAL A 100 4.04 -7.43 16.34
N GLY A 101 2.71 -7.52 16.46
CA GLY A 101 1.81 -6.38 16.34
C GLY A 101 1.97 -5.31 17.42
N HIS A 102 2.69 -5.60 18.50
CA HIS A 102 3.08 -4.63 19.53
C HIS A 102 4.35 -3.84 19.17
N ARG A 103 5.06 -4.22 18.09
CA ARG A 103 6.33 -3.63 17.64
C ARG A 103 6.28 -3.07 16.22
N ALA A 104 5.40 -3.59 15.38
CA ALA A 104 5.29 -3.24 13.98
C ALA A 104 3.82 -3.14 13.54
N LYS A 105 3.56 -2.37 12.49
CA LYS A 105 2.24 -2.25 11.88
C LYS A 105 1.92 -3.48 11.04
N ILE A 106 0.74 -4.04 11.22
CA ILE A 106 0.27 -5.19 10.44
C ILE A 106 -0.79 -4.71 9.45
N VAL A 107 -0.50 -4.86 8.17
CA VAL A 107 -1.40 -4.51 7.06
C VAL A 107 -1.85 -5.80 6.39
N ALA A 108 -3.14 -6.11 6.46
CA ALA A 108 -3.70 -7.34 5.89
C ALA A 108 -4.05 -7.17 4.41
N GLY A 109 -3.59 -8.06 3.55
CA GLY A 109 -4.03 -8.17 2.17
C GLY A 109 -5.41 -8.80 2.10
N VAL A 110 -6.41 -8.01 1.73
CA VAL A 110 -7.82 -8.43 1.70
C VAL A 110 -8.46 -8.25 0.31
N GLY A 111 -7.72 -7.67 -0.65
CA GLY A 111 -8.25 -7.35 -1.97
C GLY A 111 -8.51 -8.59 -2.83
N SER A 112 -9.66 -8.63 -3.46
CA SER A 112 -10.07 -9.62 -4.45
C SER A 112 -10.70 -8.91 -5.66
N ASN A 113 -10.91 -9.62 -6.76
CA ASN A 113 -11.69 -9.12 -7.89
C ASN A 113 -13.21 -9.23 -7.67
N ASP A 114 -13.64 -9.82 -6.55
CA ASP A 114 -15.02 -9.85 -6.05
C ASP A 114 -15.16 -8.90 -4.86
N THR A 115 -16.04 -7.91 -5.01
CA THR A 115 -16.29 -6.91 -3.96
C THR A 115 -16.86 -7.51 -2.69
N ALA A 116 -17.78 -8.49 -2.80
CA ALA A 116 -18.38 -9.14 -1.65
C ALA A 116 -17.34 -9.95 -0.86
N HIS A 117 -16.47 -10.66 -1.55
CA HIS A 117 -15.37 -11.41 -0.95
C HIS A 117 -14.33 -10.47 -0.30
N THR A 118 -13.98 -9.37 -0.96
CA THR A 118 -13.09 -8.34 -0.36
C THR A 118 -13.67 -7.78 0.95
N ILE A 119 -14.99 -7.53 0.99
CA ILE A 119 -15.69 -7.07 2.20
C ILE A 119 -15.62 -8.12 3.32
N GLU A 120 -15.79 -9.39 3.01
CA GLU A 120 -15.70 -10.46 4.01
C GLU A 120 -14.30 -10.58 4.59
N LEU A 121 -13.27 -10.59 3.74
CA LEU A 121 -11.87 -10.61 4.19
C LEU A 121 -11.51 -9.35 5.01
N ALA A 122 -12.00 -8.18 4.62
CA ALA A 122 -11.82 -6.95 5.39
C ALA A 122 -12.42 -7.05 6.80
N ARG A 123 -13.62 -7.62 6.93
CA ARG A 123 -14.26 -7.87 8.25
C ARG A 123 -13.48 -8.85 9.11
N ARG A 124 -12.92 -9.90 8.52
CA ARG A 124 -12.06 -10.87 9.22
C ARG A 124 -10.80 -10.21 9.73
N ALA A 125 -10.11 -9.42 8.89
CA ALA A 125 -8.93 -8.67 9.28
C ALA A 125 -9.22 -7.63 10.38
N ASP A 126 -10.36 -6.92 10.29
CA ASP A 126 -10.82 -5.97 11.30
C ASP A 126 -11.03 -6.63 12.67
N LYS A 127 -11.64 -7.82 12.72
CA LYS A 127 -11.80 -8.60 13.98
C LYS A 127 -10.47 -8.99 14.63
N VAL A 128 -9.43 -9.26 13.84
CA VAL A 128 -8.07 -9.51 14.32
C VAL A 128 -7.43 -8.25 14.89
N GLY A 129 -7.90 -7.07 14.50
CA GLY A 129 -7.38 -5.77 14.94
C GLY A 129 -6.07 -5.42 14.23
N VAL A 130 -5.99 -5.68 12.93
CA VAL A 130 -4.85 -5.23 12.11
C VAL A 130 -4.78 -3.71 12.03
N ASP A 131 -3.62 -3.15 11.70
CA ASP A 131 -3.40 -1.70 11.65
C ASP A 131 -3.82 -1.09 10.31
N GLY A 132 -4.06 -1.92 9.28
CA GLY A 132 -4.49 -1.47 7.97
C GLY A 132 -4.89 -2.61 7.04
N LEU A 133 -5.56 -2.25 5.96
CA LEU A 133 -5.99 -3.15 4.90
C LEU A 133 -5.26 -2.80 3.60
N LEU A 134 -4.64 -3.77 2.94
CA LEU A 134 -4.15 -3.63 1.57
C LEU A 134 -5.22 -4.16 0.61
N VAL A 135 -5.78 -3.27 -0.20
CA VAL A 135 -6.83 -3.61 -1.17
C VAL A 135 -6.27 -3.41 -2.58
N VAL A 136 -6.11 -4.49 -3.33
CA VAL A 136 -5.69 -4.43 -4.73
C VAL A 136 -6.85 -4.03 -5.63
N THR A 137 -6.57 -3.25 -6.68
CA THR A 137 -7.53 -2.99 -7.76
C THR A 137 -8.13 -4.31 -8.27
N PRO A 138 -9.46 -4.43 -8.44
CA PRO A 138 -10.07 -5.66 -8.96
C PRO A 138 -9.39 -6.10 -10.26
N TYR A 139 -8.71 -7.23 -10.19
CA TYR A 139 -7.93 -7.80 -11.29
C TYR A 139 -8.79 -8.68 -12.19
N TYR A 140 -8.35 -8.93 -13.43
CA TYR A 140 -9.01 -9.78 -14.42
C TYR A 140 -10.30 -9.16 -15.01
N ASN A 141 -11.22 -8.68 -14.18
CA ASN A 141 -12.56 -8.18 -14.58
C ASN A 141 -12.51 -6.86 -15.37
N LYS A 142 -11.39 -6.11 -15.30
CA LYS A 142 -11.19 -4.80 -15.96
C LYS A 142 -12.36 -3.83 -15.73
N PRO A 143 -12.71 -3.49 -14.48
CA PRO A 143 -13.79 -2.56 -14.20
C PRO A 143 -13.48 -1.15 -14.76
N THR A 144 -14.53 -0.35 -15.01
CA THR A 144 -14.36 1.08 -15.29
C THR A 144 -13.86 1.83 -14.05
N GLN A 145 -13.36 3.05 -14.20
CA GLN A 145 -12.94 3.89 -13.06
C GLN A 145 -14.08 4.12 -12.04
N ALA A 146 -15.31 4.26 -12.52
CA ALA A 146 -16.48 4.33 -11.65
C ALA A 146 -16.69 3.01 -10.87
N GLY A 147 -16.46 1.85 -11.49
CA GLY A 147 -16.50 0.54 -10.83
C GLY A 147 -15.38 0.36 -9.82
N VAL A 148 -14.15 0.82 -10.13
CA VAL A 148 -13.03 0.84 -9.20
C VAL A 148 -13.38 1.67 -7.95
N PHE A 149 -13.85 2.90 -8.15
CA PHE A 149 -14.28 3.74 -7.02
C PHE A 149 -15.38 3.09 -6.17
N ALA A 150 -16.41 2.52 -6.82
CA ALA A 150 -17.52 1.87 -6.11
C ALA A 150 -17.04 0.66 -5.28
N HIS A 151 -16.07 -0.11 -5.79
CA HIS A 151 -15.44 -1.21 -5.06
C HIS A 151 -14.77 -0.72 -3.77
N TYR A 152 -13.87 0.27 -3.85
CA TYR A 152 -13.19 0.82 -2.69
C TYR A 152 -14.16 1.48 -1.69
N GLN A 153 -15.16 2.21 -2.20
CA GLN A 153 -16.20 2.80 -1.37
C GLN A 153 -17.00 1.74 -0.59
N ALA A 154 -17.29 0.60 -1.23
CA ALA A 154 -18.01 -0.50 -0.58
C ALA A 154 -17.17 -1.16 0.53
N VAL A 155 -15.86 -1.35 0.30
CA VAL A 155 -14.93 -1.88 1.30
C VAL A 155 -14.79 -0.89 2.46
N ALA A 156 -14.57 0.39 2.19
CA ALA A 156 -14.42 1.44 3.19
C ALA A 156 -15.64 1.60 4.13
N LYS A 157 -16.83 1.22 3.69
CA LYS A 157 -18.05 1.24 4.52
C LYS A 157 -18.13 0.10 5.55
N THR A 158 -17.22 -0.86 5.50
CA THR A 158 -17.32 -2.06 6.36
C THR A 158 -16.56 -1.93 7.67
N SER A 159 -15.59 -1.03 7.74
CA SER A 159 -14.71 -0.85 8.89
C SER A 159 -14.02 0.51 8.79
N ASP A 160 -13.63 1.08 9.93
CA ASP A 160 -12.81 2.28 10.02
C ASP A 160 -11.30 1.97 9.91
N THR A 161 -10.92 0.69 9.72
CA THR A 161 -9.53 0.28 9.55
C THR A 161 -8.93 0.99 8.33
N PRO A 162 -7.78 1.66 8.47
CA PRO A 162 -7.14 2.40 7.39
C PRO A 162 -6.83 1.54 6.16
N ILE A 163 -7.15 2.05 4.97
CA ILE A 163 -6.98 1.35 3.69
C ILE A 163 -5.75 1.90 2.94
N MET A 164 -4.87 1.00 2.53
CA MET A 164 -3.85 1.21 1.53
C MET A 164 -4.33 0.66 0.18
N VAL A 165 -4.59 1.55 -0.77
CA VAL A 165 -4.94 1.19 -2.16
C VAL A 165 -3.73 0.55 -2.84
N TYR A 166 -3.92 -0.56 -3.56
CA TYR A 166 -2.83 -1.19 -4.30
C TYR A 166 -3.07 -1.12 -5.81
N ASP A 167 -2.29 -0.27 -6.49
CA ASP A 167 -2.34 -0.08 -7.93
C ASP A 167 -1.17 -0.81 -8.63
N ILE A 168 -1.50 -1.89 -9.33
CA ILE A 168 -0.54 -2.74 -10.05
C ILE A 168 -1.11 -3.16 -11.42
N PRO A 169 -1.15 -2.26 -12.42
CA PRO A 169 -1.78 -2.54 -13.70
C PRO A 169 -1.13 -3.71 -14.47
N GLY A 170 0.14 -4.03 -14.21
CA GLY A 170 0.79 -5.22 -14.75
C GLY A 170 0.14 -6.54 -14.29
N ARG A 171 -0.66 -6.54 -13.21
CA ARG A 171 -1.42 -7.69 -12.71
C ARG A 171 -2.93 -7.46 -12.75
N SER A 172 -3.41 -6.26 -12.42
CA SER A 172 -4.84 -5.92 -12.43
C SER A 172 -5.39 -5.62 -13.83
N ALA A 173 -4.52 -5.42 -14.80
CA ALA A 173 -4.82 -5.08 -16.20
C ALA A 173 -5.39 -3.67 -16.43
N ILE A 174 -5.66 -2.92 -15.39
CA ILE A 174 -6.09 -1.51 -15.46
C ILE A 174 -5.36 -0.69 -14.40
N PRO A 175 -4.95 0.56 -14.69
CA PRO A 175 -4.48 1.51 -13.70
C PRO A 175 -5.66 2.21 -13.01
N ILE A 176 -5.38 2.83 -11.87
CA ILE A 176 -6.28 3.82 -11.26
C ILE A 176 -5.87 5.20 -11.79
N GLU A 177 -6.86 5.98 -12.25
CA GLU A 177 -6.65 7.32 -12.80
C GLU A 177 -6.63 8.41 -11.69
N PRO A 178 -5.95 9.55 -11.88
CA PRO A 178 -5.86 10.61 -10.88
C PRO A 178 -7.20 11.10 -10.32
N ASP A 179 -8.21 11.27 -11.17
CA ASP A 179 -9.55 11.69 -10.73
C ASP A 179 -10.22 10.66 -9.81
N THR A 180 -9.97 9.37 -10.04
CA THR A 180 -10.46 8.30 -9.18
C THR A 180 -9.79 8.35 -7.81
N TYR A 181 -8.47 8.58 -7.74
CA TYR A 181 -7.76 8.79 -6.49
C TYR A 181 -8.27 10.00 -5.71
N ARG A 182 -8.54 11.15 -6.38
CA ARG A 182 -9.09 12.33 -5.71
C ARG A 182 -10.43 12.03 -5.04
N ARG A 183 -11.29 11.28 -5.72
CA ARG A 183 -12.57 10.84 -5.14
C ARG A 183 -12.39 9.85 -3.99
N MET A 184 -11.42 8.94 -4.09
CA MET A 184 -11.08 8.02 -3.00
C MET A 184 -10.55 8.76 -1.77
N ALA A 185 -9.76 9.80 -1.97
CA ALA A 185 -9.21 10.63 -0.89
C ALA A 185 -10.27 11.42 -0.10
N GLU A 186 -11.51 11.48 -0.59
CA GLU A 186 -12.66 12.03 0.15
C GLU A 186 -13.24 11.03 1.17
N ILE A 187 -12.75 9.78 1.18
CA ILE A 187 -13.16 8.72 2.11
C ILE A 187 -12.11 8.62 3.20
N ASP A 188 -12.45 8.98 4.45
CA ASP A 188 -11.51 9.15 5.56
C ASP A 188 -10.64 7.91 5.83
N SER A 189 -11.16 6.71 5.63
CA SER A 189 -10.40 5.47 5.84
C SER A 189 -9.43 5.14 4.70
N ILE A 190 -9.50 5.78 3.53
CA ILE A 190 -8.55 5.58 2.43
C ILE A 190 -7.39 6.57 2.61
N VAL A 191 -6.26 6.08 3.13
CA VAL A 191 -5.17 6.94 3.63
C VAL A 191 -3.86 6.81 2.87
N ALA A 192 -3.67 5.72 2.13
CA ALA A 192 -2.39 5.44 1.48
C ALA A 192 -2.54 4.72 0.13
N VAL A 193 -1.47 4.75 -0.64
CA VAL A 193 -1.33 4.05 -1.92
C VAL A 193 -0.03 3.26 -1.92
N LYS A 194 -0.09 1.97 -2.23
CA LYS A 194 1.05 1.18 -2.71
C LYS A 194 1.06 1.25 -4.23
N ASP A 195 1.99 2.00 -4.81
CA ASP A 195 2.09 2.16 -6.26
C ASP A 195 3.12 1.19 -6.87
N ALA A 196 2.64 0.34 -7.75
CA ALA A 196 3.45 -0.51 -8.63
C ALA A 196 3.14 -0.24 -10.12
N LYS A 197 2.65 0.96 -10.43
CA LYS A 197 2.40 1.48 -11.77
C LYS A 197 3.61 2.25 -12.29
N ALA A 198 4.32 2.97 -11.41
CA ALA A 198 5.49 3.79 -11.70
C ALA A 198 5.20 4.99 -12.65
N ASP A 199 3.99 5.53 -12.61
CA ASP A 199 3.64 6.78 -13.29
C ASP A 199 3.85 7.95 -12.32
N PHE A 200 5.07 8.47 -12.28
CA PHE A 200 5.46 9.57 -11.38
C PHE A 200 4.70 10.86 -11.67
N GLY A 201 4.32 11.12 -12.94
CA GLY A 201 3.55 12.30 -13.32
C GLY A 201 2.16 12.26 -12.68
N ALA A 202 1.39 11.20 -12.93
CA ALA A 202 0.08 10.99 -12.35
C ALA A 202 0.11 10.95 -10.80
N ALA A 203 1.11 10.29 -10.23
CA ALA A 203 1.25 10.21 -8.77
C ALA A 203 1.56 11.59 -8.15
N SER A 204 2.43 12.38 -8.76
CA SER A 204 2.73 13.74 -8.30
C SER A 204 1.50 14.64 -8.32
N GLU A 205 0.65 14.51 -9.35
CA GLU A 205 -0.63 15.23 -9.44
C GLU A 205 -1.58 14.87 -8.30
N VAL A 206 -1.67 13.58 -7.94
CA VAL A 206 -2.50 13.11 -6.82
C VAL A 206 -1.93 13.59 -5.48
N MET A 207 -0.61 13.42 -5.24
CA MET A 207 0.05 13.88 -4.02
C MET A 207 -0.05 15.41 -3.81
N ALA A 208 -0.05 16.19 -4.88
CA ALA A 208 -0.20 17.64 -4.82
C ALA A 208 -1.64 18.09 -4.46
N THR A 209 -2.64 17.23 -4.62
CA THR A 209 -4.06 17.57 -4.48
C THR A 209 -4.80 16.78 -3.41
N THR A 210 -4.16 15.78 -2.81
CA THR A 210 -4.74 14.91 -1.77
C THR A 210 -3.77 14.71 -0.60
N ASP A 211 -4.25 14.10 0.48
CA ASP A 211 -3.45 13.72 1.64
C ASP A 211 -3.02 12.23 1.61
N LEU A 212 -3.22 11.53 0.48
CA LEU A 212 -2.84 10.13 0.32
C LEU A 212 -1.32 9.95 0.42
N GLN A 213 -0.90 9.06 1.31
CA GLN A 213 0.52 8.72 1.48
C GLN A 213 0.93 7.64 0.48
N TYR A 214 1.88 7.97 -0.40
CA TYR A 214 2.40 7.02 -1.39
C TYR A 214 3.54 6.19 -0.83
N TYR A 215 3.49 4.88 -1.12
CA TYR A 215 4.55 3.92 -0.88
C TYR A 215 4.98 3.31 -2.21
N SER A 216 6.27 3.21 -2.45
CA SER A 216 6.75 2.41 -3.58
C SER A 216 6.30 0.95 -3.42
N GLY A 217 5.74 0.38 -4.46
CA GLY A 217 5.47 -1.06 -4.55
C GLY A 217 6.56 -1.81 -5.32
N ASP A 218 7.62 -1.10 -5.73
CA ASP A 218 8.76 -1.61 -6.50
C ASP A 218 10.07 -1.27 -5.77
N ASP A 219 10.82 -2.32 -5.43
CA ASP A 219 12.09 -2.21 -4.71
C ASP A 219 13.12 -1.34 -5.45
N GLY A 220 13.21 -1.49 -6.78
CA GLY A 220 14.14 -0.76 -7.62
C GLY A 220 13.82 0.73 -7.77
N LEU A 221 12.61 1.13 -7.42
CA LEU A 221 12.14 2.51 -7.55
C LEU A 221 12.01 3.24 -6.20
N THR A 222 12.54 2.66 -5.11
CA THR A 222 12.46 3.27 -3.76
C THR A 222 13.01 4.69 -3.73
N LEU A 223 14.25 4.90 -4.21
CA LEU A 223 14.86 6.25 -4.24
C LEU A 223 14.08 7.22 -5.14
N PRO A 224 13.76 6.90 -6.40
CA PRO A 224 12.93 7.76 -7.24
C PRO A 224 11.59 8.12 -6.59
N TRP A 225 10.86 7.16 -6.02
CA TRP A 225 9.58 7.41 -5.36
C TRP A 225 9.70 8.36 -4.17
N MET A 226 10.67 8.12 -3.28
CA MET A 226 10.87 8.99 -2.12
C MET A 226 11.35 10.39 -2.53
N SER A 227 12.08 10.52 -3.65
CA SER A 227 12.51 11.83 -4.16
C SER A 227 11.36 12.71 -4.67
N VAL A 228 10.23 12.13 -5.08
CA VAL A 228 9.03 12.87 -5.50
C VAL A 228 7.96 12.98 -4.42
N GLY A 229 8.20 12.46 -3.21
CA GLY A 229 7.31 12.67 -2.06
C GLY A 229 6.66 11.42 -1.47
N ALA A 230 6.96 10.21 -1.99
CA ALA A 230 6.52 8.98 -1.33
C ALA A 230 7.14 8.85 0.07
N VAL A 231 6.39 8.29 1.01
CA VAL A 231 6.78 8.23 2.42
C VAL A 231 7.58 6.98 2.78
N GLY A 232 7.59 5.96 1.90
CA GLY A 232 8.26 4.70 2.18
C GLY A 232 8.12 3.66 1.07
N LEU A 233 8.33 2.40 1.44
CA LEU A 233 8.40 1.23 0.57
C LEU A 233 7.58 0.07 1.14
N VAL A 234 6.90 -0.67 0.27
CA VAL A 234 6.39 -2.02 0.55
C VAL A 234 7.21 -3.01 -0.28
N SER A 235 8.27 -3.52 0.31
CA SER A 235 9.33 -4.31 -0.31
C SER A 235 8.99 -5.79 -0.47
N VAL A 236 9.66 -6.44 -1.41
CA VAL A 236 9.87 -7.89 -1.43
C VAL A 236 11.34 -8.22 -1.12
N THR A 237 12.27 -7.49 -1.71
CA THR A 237 13.71 -7.73 -1.58
C THR A 237 14.24 -7.47 -0.16
N ALA A 238 13.53 -6.72 0.67
CA ALA A 238 13.90 -6.49 2.06
C ALA A 238 13.81 -7.76 2.95
N HIS A 239 13.25 -8.86 2.46
CA HIS A 239 13.43 -10.18 3.11
C HIS A 239 14.92 -10.56 3.22
N VAL A 240 15.74 -10.15 2.27
CA VAL A 240 17.15 -10.59 2.14
C VAL A 240 18.17 -9.47 2.34
N ALA A 241 17.76 -8.22 2.22
CA ALA A 241 18.64 -7.06 2.37
C ALA A 241 17.99 -5.93 3.22
N PRO A 242 17.41 -6.23 4.39
CA PRO A 242 16.63 -5.26 5.15
C PRO A 242 17.46 -4.04 5.57
N GLN A 243 18.70 -4.25 6.02
CA GLN A 243 19.57 -3.18 6.51
C GLN A 243 19.92 -2.17 5.40
N LEU A 244 20.11 -2.63 4.16
CA LEU A 244 20.39 -1.74 3.03
C LEU A 244 19.16 -0.89 2.66
N PHE A 245 17.95 -1.47 2.71
CA PHE A 245 16.73 -0.68 2.51
C PHE A 245 16.51 0.32 3.64
N ARG A 246 16.80 -0.06 4.90
CA ARG A 246 16.75 0.87 6.02
C ARG A 246 17.75 2.03 5.82
N GLU A 247 19.00 1.71 5.50
CA GLU A 247 20.03 2.72 5.21
C GLU A 247 19.64 3.65 4.07
N LEU A 248 19.07 3.11 2.97
CA LEU A 248 18.58 3.92 1.85
C LEU A 248 17.49 4.89 2.30
N ILE A 249 16.46 4.39 2.99
CA ILE A 249 15.32 5.19 3.45
C ILE A 249 15.78 6.27 4.44
N ASP A 250 16.63 5.90 5.39
CA ASP A 250 17.13 6.83 6.41
C ASP A 250 18.00 7.93 5.78
N ALA A 251 18.83 7.59 4.79
CA ALA A 251 19.62 8.56 4.03
C ALA A 251 18.74 9.56 3.27
N VAL A 252 17.66 9.08 2.63
CA VAL A 252 16.70 9.98 1.95
C VAL A 252 16.02 10.90 2.96
N VAL A 253 15.56 10.38 4.09
CA VAL A 253 14.92 11.16 5.16
C VAL A 253 15.87 12.20 5.74
N ALA A 254 17.16 11.84 5.89
CA ALA A 254 18.23 12.75 6.32
C ALA A 254 18.68 13.73 5.24
N GLN A 255 18.13 13.65 4.01
CA GLN A 255 18.51 14.45 2.85
C GLN A 255 19.97 14.20 2.40
N ASP A 256 20.55 13.06 2.76
CA ASP A 256 21.86 12.60 2.29
C ASP A 256 21.74 11.86 0.96
N LEU A 257 21.63 12.64 -0.12
CA LEU A 257 21.49 12.10 -1.47
C LEU A 257 22.69 11.26 -1.90
N VAL A 258 23.90 11.59 -1.45
CA VAL A 258 25.12 10.86 -1.80
C VAL A 258 25.08 9.44 -1.26
N THR A 259 24.77 9.28 0.02
CA THR A 259 24.56 7.96 0.65
C THR A 259 23.38 7.22 0.00
N ALA A 260 22.25 7.91 -0.22
CA ALA A 260 21.08 7.30 -0.84
C ALA A 260 21.39 6.73 -2.23
N GLN A 261 22.10 7.46 -3.08
CA GLN A 261 22.51 7.00 -4.41
C GLN A 261 23.47 5.80 -4.34
N ARG A 262 24.46 5.85 -3.45
CA ARG A 262 25.39 4.74 -3.23
C ARG A 262 24.66 3.47 -2.85
N VAL A 263 23.76 3.54 -1.87
CA VAL A 263 23.01 2.36 -1.39
C VAL A 263 22.03 1.86 -2.43
N HIS A 264 21.36 2.76 -3.17
CA HIS A 264 20.48 2.40 -4.28
C HIS A 264 21.24 1.57 -5.34
N LEU A 265 22.45 1.99 -5.72
CA LEU A 265 23.26 1.24 -6.67
C LEU A 265 23.73 -0.11 -6.12
N LEU A 266 24.04 -0.22 -4.82
CA LEU A 266 24.36 -1.49 -4.16
C LEU A 266 23.16 -2.45 -4.15
N LEU A 267 21.93 -1.94 -3.97
CA LEU A 267 20.71 -2.73 -4.00
C LEU A 267 20.35 -3.24 -5.39
N THR A 268 20.75 -2.54 -6.47
CA THR A 268 20.34 -2.89 -7.85
C THR A 268 20.58 -4.35 -8.24
N PRO A 269 21.77 -4.96 -8.02
CA PRO A 269 21.96 -6.39 -8.34
C PRO A 269 21.13 -7.33 -7.46
N ILE A 270 20.87 -6.96 -6.20
CA ILE A 270 20.07 -7.77 -5.26
C ILE A 270 18.61 -7.75 -5.71
N VAL A 271 18.06 -6.58 -6.00
CA VAL A 271 16.70 -6.41 -6.54
C VAL A 271 16.53 -7.19 -7.84
N ARG A 272 17.51 -7.10 -8.75
CA ARG A 272 17.50 -7.88 -9.98
C ARG A 272 17.49 -9.39 -9.73
N ALA A 273 18.27 -9.86 -8.76
CA ALA A 273 18.31 -11.29 -8.43
C ALA A 273 16.98 -11.80 -7.86
N THR A 274 16.30 -10.98 -7.04
CA THR A 274 15.05 -11.35 -6.38
C THR A 274 13.81 -11.15 -7.23
N MET A 275 13.80 -10.16 -8.15
CA MET A 275 12.57 -9.74 -8.85
C MET A 275 12.52 -10.07 -10.34
N SER A 276 13.67 -10.41 -10.99
CA SER A 276 13.70 -10.50 -12.47
C SER A 276 13.72 -11.93 -13.00
N ARG A 277 13.95 -12.95 -12.17
CA ARG A 277 14.11 -14.35 -12.63
C ARG A 277 12.90 -15.22 -12.40
N ALA A 278 12.13 -14.92 -11.36
CA ALA A 278 10.91 -15.62 -10.97
C ALA A 278 9.99 -14.63 -10.24
N PRO A 279 8.71 -14.98 -9.98
CA PRO A 279 7.87 -14.22 -9.07
C PRO A 279 8.61 -13.96 -7.73
N GLY A 280 8.53 -12.74 -7.19
CA GLY A 280 9.30 -12.34 -6.01
C GLY A 280 9.12 -13.26 -4.80
N CYS A 281 7.94 -13.85 -4.62
CA CYS A 281 7.68 -14.84 -3.55
C CYS A 281 8.56 -16.10 -3.70
N VAL A 282 8.72 -16.60 -4.93
CA VAL A 282 9.57 -17.79 -5.19
C VAL A 282 11.02 -17.50 -4.87
N SER A 283 11.54 -16.37 -5.39
CA SER A 283 12.94 -15.99 -5.15
C SER A 283 13.21 -15.72 -3.67
N ALA A 284 12.31 -15.00 -2.97
CA ALA A 284 12.46 -14.72 -1.55
C ALA A 284 12.47 -16.01 -0.72
N LYS A 285 11.54 -16.93 -0.95
CA LYS A 285 11.50 -18.23 -0.26
C LYS A 285 12.77 -19.05 -0.52
N GLN A 286 13.25 -19.08 -1.76
CA GLN A 286 14.46 -19.82 -2.11
C GLN A 286 15.72 -19.26 -1.45
N ILE A 287 15.80 -17.96 -1.21
CA ILE A 287 16.95 -17.33 -0.55
C ILE A 287 16.88 -17.52 0.97
N LEU A 288 15.68 -17.58 1.53
CA LEU A 288 15.47 -17.75 2.98
C LEU A 288 15.56 -19.21 3.43
N SER A 289 15.47 -20.19 2.53
CA SER A 289 15.61 -21.63 2.81
C SER A 289 17.08 -22.04 2.89
#